data_e917ad4fe84728cd165889edf13ba3fb
#
_entry.id   e917ad4fe84728cd165889edf13ba3fb
#
_cell.length_a   1.000
_cell.length_b   1.000
_cell.length_c   1.000
_cell.angle_alpha   90.00
_cell.angle_beta   90.00
_cell.angle_gamma   90.00
#
_symmetry.space_group_name_H-M   'P 1'
#
loop_
_entity.id
_entity.type
_entity.pdbx_description
1 polymer ?
#
loop_
_entity_poly.entity_id
_entity_poly.type
_entity_poly.pdbx_seq_one_letter_code
_entity_poly.pdbx_strand_id
1 'polypeptide(L)'
;MKLKTKLLGLLLFLSGGVVSAQSLSALHVEGPFLVNAEGKRVNLHGFAQTFSPWFNEQGTKWTNYDVKGCLDYNKGIIDGILNAGWKMTFVRQHMDPYWSNEVPAGVYYVPESDIQYFKFDRFKKYLDEVFVPMAEYAISKGLYVVMRPPGVCPEKISIGDAYQQYLIKVWDYVAQHPKLKNNGAVIFELANEPVGIYYNNGSRAGDQEMTEYFQAVVDAVRKHCNNIVLVPGLGWQSQYAGFAKYRITGDNVGFAVHCYPGWYNAGTSDGKDVVVNYRDFKRGWEAQIGPVAEIAPVVVTEMDWGPKKYSPSHKDSQGNEVFDTRCSFGFSNTGTAGGQGFGANFIRIADETCNVSWLLFTGGEILAKYKDSAADGSTFLTDPEACPRPCFRRYQYYASPEYSDMINQPDYGYKREEEPLFSLTDQWFNPSIWEKGTFDETTGQLVTGKYGFGGWQYPNGVDLSAYKYLVVELSQPQSAGASFRLFDTNNYWSCPSRTSFGSETKIVLDLHNLKAYKDDACTQFDHDIDPSHIYIAGFWTYGGTPIYIKDIYLSNDGVNPTGVSHVASSDEVVSREYYTLSGARIVTPIHGICIIKEVTKSGNVRFSKACYK
;
A
#
# COMPACT_ATOMS: atom_id res chain seq x y z
N MET A 1 32.76 71.35 35.63
CA MET A 1 32.87 70.32 34.58
C MET A 1 31.73 69.32 34.77
N LYS A 2 30.64 69.45 34.02
CA LYS A 2 29.41 68.66 34.21
C LYS A 2 29.35 67.59 33.10
N LEU A 3 29.46 66.36 33.51
CA LEU A 3 29.32 65.20 32.60
C LEU A 3 27.83 64.88 32.41
N LYS A 4 27.31 64.99 31.20
CA LYS A 4 25.94 64.60 30.84
C LYS A 4 25.94 63.15 30.40
N THR A 5 25.35 62.25 31.19
CA THR A 5 25.08 60.89 30.86
C THR A 5 23.82 60.82 29.97
N LYS A 6 23.96 60.38 28.72
CA LYS A 6 22.81 60.08 27.85
C LYS A 6 22.38 58.60 28.09
N LEU A 7 21.19 58.47 28.64
CA LEU A 7 20.50 57.14 28.73
C LEU A 7 19.87 56.84 27.40
N LEU A 8 20.38 55.79 26.71
CA LEU A 8 19.81 55.29 25.47
C LEU A 8 18.84 54.16 25.83
N GLY A 9 17.54 54.47 25.76
CA GLY A 9 16.49 53.46 25.96
C GLY A 9 16.38 52.54 24.76
N LEU A 10 16.71 51.25 24.96
CA LEU A 10 16.50 50.17 23.97
C LEU A 10 15.05 49.70 24.10
N LEU A 11 14.17 50.17 23.21
CA LEU A 11 12.83 49.58 23.04
C LEU A 11 12.97 48.26 22.30
N LEU A 12 12.88 47.13 23.02
CA LEU A 12 12.63 45.83 22.44
C LEU A 12 11.17 45.76 21.98
N PHE A 13 10.92 45.90 20.70
CA PHE A 13 9.67 45.46 20.10
C PHE A 13 9.63 43.92 20.13
N LEU A 14 8.94 43.38 21.12
CA LEU A 14 8.42 42.02 21.05
C LEU A 14 7.30 41.98 19.99
N SER A 15 7.66 41.76 18.75
CA SER A 15 6.72 41.34 17.75
C SER A 15 6.31 39.89 18.09
N GLY A 16 5.28 39.78 18.92
CA GLY A 16 4.53 38.53 19.02
C GLY A 16 3.95 38.22 17.66
N GLY A 17 4.67 37.41 16.89
CA GLY A 17 4.11 36.84 15.69
C GLY A 17 2.90 36.01 16.11
N VAL A 18 1.72 36.51 15.82
CA VAL A 18 0.52 35.68 15.78
C VAL A 18 0.81 34.66 14.71
N VAL A 19 1.17 33.44 15.11
CA VAL A 19 1.16 32.28 14.20
C VAL A 19 -0.29 32.12 13.81
N SER A 20 -0.69 32.73 12.71
CA SER A 20 -1.93 32.45 12.05
C SER A 20 -1.90 30.96 11.76
N ALA A 21 -2.79 30.19 12.38
CA ALA A 21 -2.99 28.79 11.98
C ALA A 21 -3.27 28.81 10.47
N GLN A 22 -2.31 28.30 9.70
CA GLN A 22 -2.44 28.24 8.26
C GLN A 22 -3.66 27.36 7.99
N SER A 23 -4.72 27.93 7.43
CA SER A 23 -5.91 27.16 7.07
C SER A 23 -5.49 26.06 6.10
N LEU A 24 -5.94 24.83 6.32
CA LEU A 24 -5.73 23.73 5.37
C LEU A 24 -6.20 24.15 3.97
N SER A 25 -5.36 23.89 2.99
CA SER A 25 -5.71 24.11 1.59
C SER A 25 -6.86 23.18 1.20
N ALA A 26 -7.89 23.73 0.54
CA ALA A 26 -9.03 22.94 0.12
C ALA A 26 -8.62 21.87 -0.90
N LEU A 27 -9.08 20.64 -0.70
CA LEU A 27 -8.83 19.55 -1.64
C LEU A 27 -9.98 19.40 -2.65
N HIS A 28 -9.62 18.98 -3.83
CA HIS A 28 -10.53 18.52 -4.88
C HIS A 28 -9.89 17.34 -5.65
N VAL A 29 -10.66 16.70 -6.50
CA VAL A 29 -10.17 15.61 -7.35
C VAL A 29 -9.91 16.16 -8.76
N GLU A 30 -8.71 15.89 -9.28
CA GLU A 30 -8.33 16.19 -10.64
C GLU A 30 -7.74 14.92 -11.29
N GLY A 31 -8.51 14.31 -12.18
CA GLY A 31 -8.17 12.99 -12.72
C GLY A 31 -7.99 11.96 -11.59
N PRO A 32 -6.87 11.22 -11.58
CA PRO A 32 -6.62 10.22 -10.55
C PRO A 32 -6.09 10.79 -9.23
N PHE A 33 -5.93 12.11 -9.07
CA PHE A 33 -5.24 12.70 -7.93
C PHE A 33 -6.14 13.53 -7.02
N LEU A 34 -5.81 13.54 -5.73
CA LEU A 34 -6.18 14.63 -4.84
C LEU A 34 -5.28 15.84 -5.14
N VAL A 35 -5.89 17.00 -5.29
CA VAL A 35 -5.18 18.24 -5.62
C VAL A 35 -5.62 19.34 -4.64
N ASN A 36 -4.67 20.13 -4.17
CA ASN A 36 -4.95 21.25 -3.29
C ASN A 36 -5.29 22.53 -4.08
N ALA A 37 -5.69 23.60 -3.38
CA ALA A 37 -6.09 24.85 -4.02
C ALA A 37 -4.95 25.53 -4.80
N GLU A 38 -3.70 25.17 -4.54
CA GLU A 38 -2.51 25.65 -5.26
C GLU A 38 -2.19 24.81 -6.52
N GLY A 39 -3.04 23.83 -6.87
CA GLY A 39 -2.84 22.93 -8.00
C GLY A 39 -1.79 21.84 -7.79
N LYS A 40 -1.38 21.59 -6.54
CA LYS A 40 -0.41 20.56 -6.20
C LYS A 40 -1.11 19.26 -5.83
N ARG A 41 -0.57 18.15 -6.34
CA ARG A 41 -1.00 16.80 -5.96
C ARG A 41 -0.64 16.53 -4.50
N VAL A 42 -1.51 15.81 -3.80
CA VAL A 42 -1.38 15.50 -2.39
C VAL A 42 -1.77 14.04 -2.16
N ASN A 43 -0.92 13.29 -1.46
CA ASN A 43 -1.29 12.01 -0.86
C ASN A 43 -1.39 12.17 0.65
N LEU A 44 -2.48 11.69 1.24
CA LEU A 44 -2.77 11.83 2.65
C LEU A 44 -2.27 10.61 3.44
N HIS A 45 -1.73 10.85 4.63
CA HIS A 45 -1.23 9.80 5.52
C HIS A 45 -1.73 10.07 6.94
N GLY A 46 -2.45 9.12 7.53
CA GLY A 46 -3.18 9.41 8.75
C GLY A 46 -3.42 8.22 9.67
N PHE A 47 -4.46 8.33 10.46
CA PHE A 47 -4.89 7.28 11.38
C PHE A 47 -6.41 7.23 11.48
N ALA A 48 -6.94 6.08 11.93
CA ALA A 48 -8.36 5.93 12.22
C ALA A 48 -8.65 6.21 13.69
N GLN A 49 -9.76 6.91 13.93
CA GLN A 49 -10.31 7.14 15.24
C GLN A 49 -11.36 6.07 15.55
N THR A 50 -10.93 4.95 16.13
CA THR A 50 -11.83 3.87 16.49
C THR A 50 -11.32 3.17 17.74
N PHE A 51 -12.10 2.25 18.29
CA PHE A 51 -11.81 1.49 19.50
C PHE A 51 -11.44 2.37 20.71
N SER A 52 -12.33 3.29 21.03
CA SER A 52 -12.25 4.09 22.25
C SER A 52 -13.44 3.80 23.16
N PRO A 53 -13.42 4.23 24.42
CA PRO A 53 -14.57 4.10 25.31
C PRO A 53 -15.87 4.71 24.78
N TRP A 54 -15.78 5.69 23.88
CA TRP A 54 -16.91 6.40 23.27
C TRP A 54 -17.16 6.06 21.80
N PHE A 55 -16.29 5.24 21.21
CA PHE A 55 -16.37 4.71 19.86
C PHE A 55 -16.15 3.21 19.90
N ASN A 56 -17.17 2.47 20.26
CA ASN A 56 -17.07 1.02 20.45
C ASN A 56 -17.85 0.22 19.41
N GLU A 57 -18.30 0.86 18.35
CA GLU A 57 -18.99 0.28 17.19
C GLU A 57 -20.21 -0.60 17.53
N GLN A 58 -20.24 -1.21 18.70
CA GLN A 58 -21.36 -2.05 19.16
C GLN A 58 -22.52 -1.25 19.77
N GLY A 59 -22.33 0.04 20.05
CA GLY A 59 -23.37 0.96 20.49
C GLY A 59 -24.07 0.66 21.82
N THR A 60 -23.67 -0.37 22.55
CA THR A 60 -24.37 -0.87 23.72
C THR A 60 -23.54 -0.93 24.99
N LYS A 61 -22.24 -0.81 24.89
CA LYS A 61 -21.32 -0.92 26.04
C LYS A 61 -21.26 0.33 26.90
N TRP A 62 -21.71 1.44 26.34
CA TRP A 62 -21.62 2.74 26.96
C TRP A 62 -23.00 3.34 27.18
N THR A 63 -23.32 3.75 28.37
CA THR A 63 -24.65 4.28 28.72
C THR A 63 -24.66 5.75 29.12
N ASN A 64 -23.51 6.39 29.22
CA ASN A 64 -23.40 7.68 29.86
C ASN A 64 -23.42 8.88 28.88
N TYR A 65 -23.28 8.70 27.58
CA TYR A 65 -23.29 9.76 26.57
C TYR A 65 -22.54 11.04 27.00
N ASP A 66 -21.35 10.87 27.57
CA ASP A 66 -20.51 11.95 28.04
C ASP A 66 -19.79 12.64 26.88
N VAL A 67 -20.43 13.65 26.31
CA VAL A 67 -19.91 14.45 25.19
C VAL A 67 -18.57 15.07 25.53
N LYS A 68 -18.45 15.67 26.72
CA LYS A 68 -17.20 16.34 27.13
C LYS A 68 -16.06 15.36 27.24
N GLY A 69 -16.26 14.24 27.90
CA GLY A 69 -15.25 13.18 28.06
C GLY A 69 -14.83 12.59 26.70
N CYS A 70 -15.79 12.40 25.79
CA CYS A 70 -15.51 11.95 24.43
C CYS A 70 -14.62 12.95 23.66
N LEU A 71 -14.99 14.21 23.67
CA LEU A 71 -14.23 15.26 22.98
C LEU A 71 -12.82 15.43 23.58
N ASP A 72 -12.71 15.44 24.91
CA ASP A 72 -11.41 15.58 25.59
C ASP A 72 -10.49 14.39 25.28
N TYR A 73 -11.03 13.16 25.28
CA TYR A 73 -10.27 11.96 24.94
C TYR A 73 -9.75 12.00 23.52
N ASN A 74 -10.61 12.27 22.56
CA ASN A 74 -10.24 12.27 21.15
C ASN A 74 -9.28 13.40 20.77
N LYS A 75 -9.46 14.57 21.36
CA LYS A 75 -8.49 15.67 21.28
C LYS A 75 -7.15 15.28 21.88
N GLY A 76 -7.16 14.59 23.02
CA GLY A 76 -5.95 14.05 23.65
C GLY A 76 -5.20 13.05 22.78
N ILE A 77 -5.91 12.18 22.05
CA ILE A 77 -5.31 11.24 21.09
C ILE A 77 -4.65 12.00 19.93
N ILE A 78 -5.35 12.94 19.32
CA ILE A 78 -4.78 13.78 18.23
C ILE A 78 -3.53 14.51 18.71
N ASP A 79 -3.62 15.22 19.83
CA ASP A 79 -2.49 15.97 20.40
C ASP A 79 -1.33 15.04 20.77
N GLY A 80 -1.61 13.88 21.36
CA GLY A 80 -0.61 12.89 21.73
C GLY A 80 0.17 12.35 20.52
N ILE A 81 -0.52 12.01 19.43
CA ILE A 81 0.10 11.54 18.19
C ILE A 81 0.97 12.63 17.55
N LEU A 82 0.45 13.85 17.44
CA LEU A 82 1.19 14.96 16.84
C LEU A 82 2.39 15.38 17.70
N ASN A 83 2.22 15.44 19.02
CA ASN A 83 3.31 15.75 19.96
C ASN A 83 4.38 14.66 20.00
N ALA A 84 4.03 13.41 19.69
CA ALA A 84 4.98 12.32 19.52
C ALA A 84 5.81 12.44 18.22
N GLY A 85 5.54 13.45 17.40
CA GLY A 85 6.30 13.74 16.18
C GLY A 85 5.77 13.10 14.90
N TRP A 86 4.64 12.40 14.96
CA TRP A 86 4.02 11.85 13.76
C TRP A 86 3.61 12.97 12.80
N LYS A 87 3.92 12.77 11.51
CA LYS A 87 3.54 13.68 10.42
C LYS A 87 2.23 13.21 9.80
N MET A 88 1.16 13.28 10.57
CA MET A 88 -0.18 12.96 10.10
C MET A 88 -0.76 14.11 9.29
N THR A 89 -1.52 13.80 8.24
CA THR A 89 -2.22 14.78 7.41
C THR A 89 -3.73 14.57 7.42
N PHE A 90 -4.23 13.41 7.86
CA PHE A 90 -5.66 13.20 8.00
C PHE A 90 -6.04 12.24 9.14
N VAL A 91 -7.30 12.31 9.55
CA VAL A 91 -7.93 11.36 10.46
C VAL A 91 -9.22 10.81 9.84
N ARG A 92 -9.42 9.51 9.94
CA ARG A 92 -10.72 8.89 9.63
C ARG A 92 -11.58 8.87 10.88
N GLN A 93 -12.67 9.62 10.83
CA GLN A 93 -13.58 9.82 11.94
C GLN A 93 -14.84 8.99 11.76
N HIS A 94 -15.17 8.23 12.80
CA HIS A 94 -16.39 7.44 12.84
C HIS A 94 -17.54 8.26 13.41
N MET A 95 -18.67 8.28 12.74
CA MET A 95 -19.94 8.68 13.33
C MET A 95 -20.57 7.46 14.02
N ASP A 96 -19.98 7.02 15.11
CA ASP A 96 -20.20 5.72 15.73
C ASP A 96 -21.67 5.47 16.12
N PRO A 97 -22.23 4.26 15.88
CA PRO A 97 -23.62 3.89 16.22
C PRO A 97 -24.00 4.07 17.68
N TYR A 98 -23.03 4.00 18.59
CA TYR A 98 -23.25 4.26 20.01
C TYR A 98 -24.01 5.57 20.25
N TRP A 99 -23.68 6.64 19.53
CA TRP A 99 -24.29 7.95 19.70
C TRP A 99 -25.67 8.06 19.07
N SER A 100 -25.91 7.35 17.99
CA SER A 100 -27.16 7.44 17.21
C SER A 100 -28.20 6.37 17.58
N ASN A 101 -27.79 5.26 18.19
CA ASN A 101 -28.70 4.19 18.55
C ASN A 101 -29.43 4.46 19.87
N GLU A 102 -30.69 4.04 19.96
CA GLU A 102 -31.45 3.95 21.20
C GLU A 102 -31.83 2.50 21.43
N VAL A 103 -31.06 1.85 22.30
CA VAL A 103 -31.17 0.41 22.52
C VAL A 103 -32.05 0.15 23.73
N PRO A 104 -33.07 -0.74 23.65
CA PRO A 104 -33.94 -1.07 24.77
C PRO A 104 -33.17 -1.70 25.94
N ALA A 105 -33.67 -1.51 27.17
CA ALA A 105 -33.13 -2.16 28.34
C ALA A 105 -33.13 -3.69 28.16
N GLY A 106 -32.03 -4.32 28.54
CA GLY A 106 -31.84 -5.78 28.42
C GLY A 106 -31.24 -6.23 27.07
N VAL A 107 -31.04 -5.33 26.09
CA VAL A 107 -30.25 -5.62 24.90
C VAL A 107 -28.80 -5.29 25.17
N TYR A 108 -27.93 -6.29 25.14
CA TYR A 108 -26.51 -6.15 25.49
C TYR A 108 -25.58 -6.10 24.30
N TYR A 109 -26.09 -6.42 23.12
CA TYR A 109 -25.36 -6.41 21.86
C TYR A 109 -26.26 -6.06 20.70
N VAL A 110 -25.79 -5.18 19.86
CA VAL A 110 -26.40 -4.84 18.57
C VAL A 110 -25.29 -4.97 17.52
N PRO A 111 -25.48 -5.78 16.47
CA PRO A 111 -24.55 -5.80 15.34
C PRO A 111 -24.41 -4.40 14.75
N GLU A 112 -23.22 -4.03 14.34
CA GLU A 112 -22.95 -2.71 13.74
C GLU A 112 -23.73 -2.48 12.44
N SER A 113 -24.10 -3.56 11.76
CA SER A 113 -24.92 -3.56 10.55
C SER A 113 -26.43 -3.41 10.80
N ASP A 114 -26.85 -3.43 12.07
CA ASP A 114 -28.27 -3.37 12.41
C ASP A 114 -28.73 -1.93 12.65
N ILE A 115 -29.54 -1.42 11.74
CA ILE A 115 -30.07 -0.04 11.79
C ILE A 115 -31.42 0.06 12.50
N GLN A 116 -31.97 -1.04 13.07
CA GLN A 116 -33.29 -1.01 13.71
C GLN A 116 -33.38 -0.05 14.91
N TYR A 117 -32.26 0.12 15.61
CA TYR A 117 -32.16 0.99 16.79
C TYR A 117 -31.69 2.41 16.46
N PHE A 118 -31.34 2.68 15.22
CA PHE A 118 -30.94 4.01 14.78
C PHE A 118 -32.06 5.03 14.94
N LYS A 119 -31.75 6.14 15.62
CA LYS A 119 -32.66 7.27 15.82
C LYS A 119 -32.10 8.51 15.16
N PHE A 120 -32.75 8.96 14.12
CA PHE A 120 -32.28 10.08 13.33
C PHE A 120 -32.14 11.37 14.15
N ASP A 121 -33.06 11.63 15.10
CA ASP A 121 -32.97 12.82 15.96
C ASP A 121 -31.77 12.78 16.90
N ARG A 122 -31.41 11.58 17.40
CA ARG A 122 -30.16 11.40 18.14
C ARG A 122 -28.94 11.61 17.26
N PHE A 123 -28.96 11.06 16.06
CA PHE A 123 -27.89 11.28 15.08
C PHE A 123 -27.68 12.78 14.81
N LYS A 124 -28.74 13.52 14.55
CA LYS A 124 -28.69 14.99 14.36
C LYS A 124 -28.06 15.69 15.56
N LYS A 125 -28.54 15.36 16.75
CA LYS A 125 -28.02 15.95 17.99
C LYS A 125 -26.51 15.72 18.13
N TYR A 126 -26.06 14.48 17.98
CA TYR A 126 -24.66 14.18 18.20
C TYR A 126 -23.76 14.46 16.99
N LEU A 127 -24.31 14.66 15.80
CA LEU A 127 -23.59 15.31 14.72
C LEU A 127 -23.11 16.69 15.15
N ASP A 128 -24.02 17.49 15.75
CA ASP A 128 -23.71 18.84 16.22
C ASP A 128 -22.83 18.86 17.48
N GLU A 129 -23.07 17.97 18.43
CA GLU A 129 -22.42 18.01 19.75
C GLU A 129 -21.10 17.24 19.81
N VAL A 130 -20.88 16.23 18.95
CA VAL A 130 -19.71 15.34 18.97
C VAL A 130 -18.93 15.39 17.66
N PHE A 131 -19.55 15.01 16.54
CA PHE A 131 -18.79 14.72 15.33
C PHE A 131 -18.29 15.97 14.62
N VAL A 132 -19.09 17.02 14.55
CA VAL A 132 -18.65 18.31 13.98
C VAL A 132 -17.58 18.97 14.85
N PRO A 133 -17.72 19.08 16.18
CA PRO A 133 -16.64 19.62 17.03
C PRO A 133 -15.34 18.84 16.96
N MET A 134 -15.40 17.51 16.79
CA MET A 134 -14.20 16.69 16.58
C MET A 134 -13.54 16.99 15.23
N ALA A 135 -14.33 17.08 14.15
CA ALA A 135 -13.83 17.43 12.83
C ALA A 135 -13.19 18.83 12.83
N GLU A 136 -13.85 19.83 13.42
CA GLU A 136 -13.29 21.18 13.57
C GLU A 136 -11.98 21.18 14.36
N TYR A 137 -11.89 20.36 15.41
CA TYR A 137 -10.65 20.24 16.18
C TYR A 137 -9.51 19.63 15.35
N ALA A 138 -9.76 18.53 14.66
CA ALA A 138 -8.78 17.90 13.77
C ALA A 138 -8.28 18.90 12.70
N ILE A 139 -9.20 19.63 12.06
CA ILE A 139 -8.88 20.65 11.06
C ILE A 139 -8.02 21.77 11.70
N SER A 140 -8.33 22.19 12.92
CA SER A 140 -7.53 23.19 13.65
C SER A 140 -6.10 22.75 13.95
N LYS A 141 -5.85 21.44 13.92
CA LYS A 141 -4.52 20.82 14.08
C LYS A 141 -3.82 20.51 12.76
N GLY A 142 -4.39 20.92 11.64
CA GLY A 142 -3.82 20.70 10.31
C GLY A 142 -4.13 19.32 9.72
N LEU A 143 -5.20 18.66 10.15
CA LEU A 143 -5.62 17.36 9.65
C LEU A 143 -6.88 17.48 8.78
N TYR A 144 -6.86 16.89 7.60
CA TYR A 144 -8.08 16.61 6.84
C TYR A 144 -8.91 15.56 7.57
N VAL A 145 -10.21 15.54 7.34
CA VAL A 145 -11.12 14.62 8.02
C VAL A 145 -11.88 13.78 7.00
N VAL A 146 -11.74 12.46 7.08
CA VAL A 146 -12.58 11.51 6.37
C VAL A 146 -13.66 11.05 7.33
N MET A 147 -14.92 11.38 7.06
CA MET A 147 -16.06 11.00 7.88
C MET A 147 -16.77 9.81 7.26
N ARG A 148 -17.03 8.75 8.04
CA ARG A 148 -17.85 7.63 7.63
C ARG A 148 -19.19 7.58 8.38
N PRO A 149 -20.26 6.97 7.79
CA PRO A 149 -21.56 6.87 8.45
C PRO A 149 -21.52 5.94 9.67
N PRO A 150 -22.54 5.95 10.54
CA PRO A 150 -22.61 5.01 11.63
C PRO A 150 -22.73 3.56 11.15
N GLY A 151 -21.95 2.66 11.77
CA GLY A 151 -22.04 1.22 11.57
C GLY A 151 -21.30 0.68 10.33
N VAL A 152 -21.58 -0.57 10.05
CA VAL A 152 -21.03 -1.38 8.96
C VAL A 152 -22.18 -1.81 8.05
N CYS A 153 -21.93 -1.99 6.77
CA CYS A 153 -22.96 -2.49 5.84
C CYS A 153 -23.40 -3.91 6.21
N PRO A 154 -24.67 -4.23 6.05
CA PRO A 154 -25.12 -5.62 6.07
C PRO A 154 -24.38 -6.49 5.05
N GLU A 155 -24.24 -7.78 5.32
CA GLU A 155 -23.63 -8.72 4.38
C GLU A 155 -24.30 -8.73 3.00
N LYS A 156 -25.61 -8.48 2.97
CA LYS A 156 -26.42 -8.43 1.75
C LYS A 156 -27.11 -7.09 1.66
N ILE A 157 -26.80 -6.36 0.61
CA ILE A 157 -27.48 -5.11 0.26
C ILE A 157 -28.20 -5.25 -1.08
N SER A 158 -29.23 -4.46 -1.29
CA SER A 158 -30.02 -4.44 -2.53
C SER A 158 -30.42 -3.01 -2.87
N ILE A 159 -30.53 -2.69 -4.15
CA ILE A 159 -31.02 -1.37 -4.59
C ILE A 159 -32.40 -1.12 -4.02
N GLY A 160 -32.58 0.01 -3.35
CA GLY A 160 -33.84 0.42 -2.72
C GLY A 160 -34.11 -0.19 -1.35
N ASP A 161 -33.17 -0.97 -0.80
CA ASP A 161 -33.34 -1.57 0.53
C ASP A 161 -33.31 -0.51 1.67
N ALA A 162 -33.64 -0.97 2.88
CA ALA A 162 -33.68 -0.10 4.06
C ALA A 162 -32.32 0.51 4.38
N TYR A 163 -31.22 -0.20 4.09
CA TYR A 163 -29.88 0.28 4.38
C TYR A 163 -29.45 1.37 3.38
N GLN A 164 -29.77 1.23 2.09
CA GLN A 164 -29.55 2.30 1.12
C GLN A 164 -30.32 3.56 1.50
N GLN A 165 -31.61 3.42 1.88
CA GLN A 165 -32.43 4.56 2.32
C GLN A 165 -31.87 5.22 3.58
N TYR A 166 -31.32 4.43 4.50
CA TYR A 166 -30.60 4.91 5.67
C TYR A 166 -29.36 5.73 5.27
N LEU A 167 -28.49 5.21 4.40
CA LEU A 167 -27.32 5.94 3.92
C LEU A 167 -27.69 7.25 3.22
N ILE A 168 -28.69 7.21 2.33
CA ILE A 168 -29.19 8.39 1.64
C ILE A 168 -29.66 9.45 2.66
N LYS A 169 -30.44 9.04 3.67
CA LYS A 169 -30.95 9.94 4.69
C LYS A 169 -29.84 10.57 5.55
N VAL A 170 -28.83 9.77 5.93
CA VAL A 170 -27.67 10.25 6.70
C VAL A 170 -26.89 11.27 5.90
N TRP A 171 -26.52 10.93 4.67
CA TRP A 171 -25.69 11.79 3.84
C TRP A 171 -26.41 13.03 3.31
N ASP A 172 -27.71 12.94 3.00
CA ASP A 172 -28.53 14.10 2.67
C ASP A 172 -28.49 15.14 3.80
N TYR A 173 -28.53 14.71 5.05
CA TYR A 173 -28.46 15.61 6.21
C TYR A 173 -27.03 16.14 6.48
N VAL A 174 -26.02 15.27 6.47
CA VAL A 174 -24.61 15.64 6.71
C VAL A 174 -24.12 16.64 5.67
N ALA A 175 -24.47 16.42 4.40
CA ALA A 175 -24.05 17.27 3.29
C ALA A 175 -24.65 18.69 3.33
N GLN A 176 -25.70 18.92 4.13
CA GLN A 176 -26.30 20.24 4.34
C GLN A 176 -25.68 21.00 5.51
N HIS A 177 -24.96 20.28 6.39
CA HIS A 177 -24.47 20.89 7.62
C HIS A 177 -23.49 22.05 7.35
N PRO A 178 -23.72 23.28 7.90
CA PRO A 178 -23.00 24.49 7.49
C PRO A 178 -21.49 24.46 7.74
N LYS A 179 -21.02 23.65 8.68
CA LYS A 179 -19.58 23.47 8.98
C LYS A 179 -18.89 22.42 8.09
N LEU A 180 -19.67 21.52 7.46
CA LEU A 180 -19.18 20.43 6.64
C LEU A 180 -19.35 20.71 5.15
N LYS A 181 -20.47 21.32 4.77
CA LYS A 181 -20.85 21.62 3.39
C LYS A 181 -19.78 22.47 2.70
N ASN A 182 -19.26 21.96 1.57
CA ASN A 182 -18.21 22.61 0.78
C ASN A 182 -16.94 22.97 1.57
N ASN A 183 -16.72 22.29 2.70
CA ASN A 183 -15.47 22.40 3.44
C ASN A 183 -14.43 21.48 2.79
N GLY A 184 -13.46 22.04 2.07
CA GLY A 184 -12.43 21.29 1.35
C GLY A 184 -11.46 20.49 2.23
N ALA A 185 -11.57 20.61 3.55
CA ALA A 185 -10.85 19.78 4.51
C ALA A 185 -11.66 18.55 4.97
N VAL A 186 -12.92 18.40 4.52
CA VAL A 186 -13.83 17.32 4.93
C VAL A 186 -14.18 16.46 3.72
N ILE A 187 -13.95 15.17 3.85
CA ILE A 187 -14.17 14.12 2.86
C ILE A 187 -15.22 13.15 3.42
N PHE A 188 -16.15 12.70 2.60
CA PHE A 188 -17.21 11.77 3.01
C PHE A 188 -16.95 10.36 2.48
N GLU A 189 -16.74 9.39 3.36
CA GLU A 189 -16.69 7.97 3.03
C GLU A 189 -18.10 7.40 3.13
N LEU A 190 -18.69 7.00 1.99
CA LEU A 190 -20.13 6.84 1.88
C LEU A 190 -20.71 5.64 2.63
N ALA A 191 -19.96 4.57 2.82
CA ALA A 191 -20.36 3.42 3.62
C ALA A 191 -19.12 2.67 4.10
N ASN A 192 -19.31 1.77 5.08
CA ASN A 192 -18.24 0.92 5.61
C ASN A 192 -18.52 -0.55 5.31
N GLU A 193 -17.58 -1.20 4.66
CA GLU A 193 -17.50 -2.65 4.44
C GLU A 193 -18.74 -3.32 3.80
N PRO A 194 -19.24 -2.86 2.67
CA PRO A 194 -20.24 -3.63 1.94
C PRO A 194 -19.65 -4.97 1.45
N VAL A 195 -20.40 -6.05 1.63
CA VAL A 195 -19.92 -7.41 1.32
C VAL A 195 -20.41 -7.86 -0.05
N GLY A 196 -21.71 -7.84 -0.29
CA GLY A 196 -22.26 -8.29 -1.57
C GLY A 196 -23.60 -7.63 -1.90
N ILE A 197 -23.82 -7.39 -3.20
CA ILE A 197 -25.08 -6.85 -3.71
C ILE A 197 -25.94 -7.95 -4.32
N TYR A 198 -27.24 -7.86 -4.11
CA TYR A 198 -28.20 -8.89 -4.46
C TYR A 198 -29.46 -8.26 -5.09
N TYR A 199 -30.11 -9.00 -5.98
CA TYR A 199 -31.46 -8.68 -6.41
C TYR A 199 -32.49 -9.04 -5.32
N ASN A 200 -33.68 -8.46 -5.40
CA ASN A 200 -34.76 -8.74 -4.44
C ASN A 200 -35.21 -10.21 -4.40
N ASN A 201 -34.90 -10.99 -5.43
CA ASN A 201 -35.13 -12.43 -5.47
C ASN A 201 -34.05 -13.25 -4.74
N GLY A 202 -33.03 -12.58 -4.17
CA GLY A 202 -31.93 -13.21 -3.42
C GLY A 202 -30.77 -13.71 -4.28
N SER A 203 -30.81 -13.60 -5.60
CA SER A 203 -29.66 -13.91 -6.44
C SER A 203 -28.62 -12.79 -6.38
N ARG A 204 -27.33 -13.14 -6.54
CA ARG A 204 -26.23 -12.17 -6.54
C ARG A 204 -26.35 -11.24 -7.75
N ALA A 205 -26.23 -9.94 -7.51
CA ALA A 205 -26.20 -8.93 -8.54
C ALA A 205 -24.75 -8.62 -8.96
N GLY A 206 -24.56 -7.81 -9.97
CA GLY A 206 -23.27 -7.53 -10.58
C GLY A 206 -22.72 -6.13 -10.27
N ASP A 207 -21.68 -5.78 -11.02
CA ASP A 207 -20.95 -4.52 -10.86
C ASP A 207 -21.79 -3.29 -11.23
N GLN A 208 -22.73 -3.44 -12.16
CA GLN A 208 -23.64 -2.36 -12.53
C GLN A 208 -24.53 -1.97 -11.36
N GLU A 209 -25.15 -2.96 -10.71
CA GLU A 209 -26.03 -2.74 -9.56
C GLU A 209 -25.24 -2.17 -8.36
N MET A 210 -23.97 -2.57 -8.19
CA MET A 210 -23.08 -1.95 -7.20
C MET A 210 -22.93 -0.46 -7.49
N THR A 211 -22.65 -0.10 -8.73
CA THR A 211 -22.53 1.31 -9.13
C THR A 211 -23.83 2.07 -8.92
N GLU A 212 -24.96 1.52 -9.34
CA GLU A 212 -26.29 2.16 -9.17
C GLU A 212 -26.62 2.37 -7.68
N TYR A 213 -26.28 1.40 -6.83
CA TYR A 213 -26.49 1.50 -5.39
C TYR A 213 -25.75 2.70 -4.79
N PHE A 214 -24.45 2.84 -5.06
CA PHE A 214 -23.65 3.92 -4.51
C PHE A 214 -23.86 5.25 -5.23
N GLN A 215 -24.23 5.24 -6.52
CA GLN A 215 -24.61 6.45 -7.24
C GLN A 215 -25.76 7.16 -6.55
N ALA A 216 -26.78 6.43 -6.10
CA ALA A 216 -27.90 7.03 -5.38
C ALA A 216 -27.46 7.74 -4.07
N VAL A 217 -26.44 7.22 -3.40
CA VAL A 217 -25.87 7.87 -2.20
C VAL A 217 -25.03 9.10 -2.57
N VAL A 218 -24.22 9.01 -3.63
CA VAL A 218 -23.50 10.17 -4.20
C VAL A 218 -24.47 11.27 -4.56
N ASP A 219 -25.56 10.95 -5.25
CA ASP A 219 -26.57 11.93 -5.68
C ASP A 219 -27.22 12.64 -4.49
N ALA A 220 -27.42 11.94 -3.37
CA ALA A 220 -27.91 12.55 -2.13
C ALA A 220 -26.96 13.64 -1.61
N VAL A 221 -25.66 13.39 -1.61
CA VAL A 221 -24.64 14.39 -1.25
C VAL A 221 -24.63 15.55 -2.25
N ARG A 222 -24.65 15.24 -3.55
CA ARG A 222 -24.52 16.24 -4.64
C ARG A 222 -25.68 17.22 -4.73
N LYS A 223 -26.84 16.89 -4.14
CA LYS A 223 -27.94 17.88 -3.97
C LYS A 223 -27.52 19.11 -3.17
N HIS A 224 -26.48 19.00 -2.33
CA HIS A 224 -26.16 19.99 -1.33
C HIS A 224 -24.75 20.55 -1.42
N CYS A 225 -23.76 19.73 -1.77
CA CYS A 225 -22.36 20.13 -1.75
C CYS A 225 -21.49 19.33 -2.73
N ASN A 226 -20.27 19.85 -2.95
CA ASN A 226 -19.27 19.24 -3.80
C ASN A 226 -18.02 18.74 -3.02
N ASN A 227 -18.21 18.37 -1.75
CA ASN A 227 -17.14 17.70 -0.99
C ASN A 227 -16.67 16.43 -1.72
N ILE A 228 -15.41 16.07 -1.52
CA ILE A 228 -14.90 14.79 -2.01
C ILE A 228 -15.72 13.67 -1.34
N VAL A 229 -16.19 12.73 -2.16
CA VAL A 229 -16.83 11.49 -1.71
C VAL A 229 -15.94 10.30 -2.02
N LEU A 230 -15.80 9.39 -1.07
CA LEU A 230 -15.10 8.13 -1.26
C LEU A 230 -16.12 7.01 -1.33
N VAL A 231 -16.14 6.33 -2.46
CA VAL A 231 -17.06 5.22 -2.73
C VAL A 231 -16.42 3.92 -2.28
N PRO A 232 -17.09 3.09 -1.45
CA PRO A 232 -16.57 1.79 -1.07
C PRO A 232 -16.86 0.74 -2.15
N GLY A 233 -15.97 -0.24 -2.30
CA GLY A 233 -16.19 -1.44 -3.11
C GLY A 233 -16.83 -2.57 -2.29
N LEU A 234 -17.28 -3.64 -2.96
CA LEU A 234 -17.78 -4.84 -2.31
C LEU A 234 -16.64 -5.66 -1.67
N GLY A 235 -17.01 -6.82 -1.07
CA GLY A 235 -16.03 -7.73 -0.46
C GLY A 235 -15.25 -7.07 0.68
N TRP A 236 -15.95 -6.41 1.61
CA TRP A 236 -15.36 -5.62 2.72
C TRP A 236 -14.39 -4.52 2.23
N GLN A 237 -14.80 -3.78 1.19
CA GLN A 237 -13.99 -2.73 0.56
C GLN A 237 -12.68 -3.24 -0.09
N SER A 238 -12.75 -4.39 -0.77
CA SER A 238 -11.61 -4.97 -1.50
C SER A 238 -11.84 -5.16 -3.01
N GLN A 239 -13.08 -5.00 -3.52
CA GLN A 239 -13.45 -5.28 -4.91
C GLN A 239 -13.87 -4.00 -5.63
N TYR A 240 -13.06 -3.55 -6.59
CA TYR A 240 -13.22 -2.24 -7.24
C TYR A 240 -13.23 -2.28 -8.77
N ALA A 241 -12.76 -3.35 -9.40
CA ALA A 241 -12.60 -3.41 -10.85
C ALA A 241 -13.89 -3.07 -11.63
N GLY A 242 -15.05 -3.38 -11.05
CA GLY A 242 -16.36 -3.06 -11.64
C GLY A 242 -16.61 -1.59 -11.86
N PHE A 243 -16.10 -0.70 -11.01
CA PHE A 243 -16.25 0.76 -11.16
C PHE A 243 -15.48 1.34 -12.35
N ALA A 244 -14.49 0.66 -12.87
CA ALA A 244 -13.82 1.10 -14.09
C ALA A 244 -14.72 0.90 -15.32
N LYS A 245 -15.58 -0.13 -15.29
CA LYS A 245 -16.52 -0.46 -16.34
C LYS A 245 -17.84 0.33 -16.19
N TYR A 246 -18.35 0.39 -14.97
CA TYR A 246 -19.59 1.10 -14.61
C TYR A 246 -19.21 2.25 -13.68
N ARG A 247 -18.96 3.42 -14.25
CA ARG A 247 -18.38 4.55 -13.51
C ARG A 247 -19.43 5.27 -12.67
N ILE A 248 -19.02 5.66 -11.47
CA ILE A 248 -19.72 6.69 -10.70
C ILE A 248 -19.62 8.00 -11.46
N THR A 249 -20.73 8.70 -11.58
CA THR A 249 -20.82 10.01 -12.24
C THR A 249 -20.78 11.14 -11.21
N GLY A 250 -20.17 12.26 -11.60
CA GLY A 250 -20.03 13.45 -10.76
C GLY A 250 -18.55 13.80 -10.51
N ASP A 251 -18.35 15.04 -10.06
CA ASP A 251 -17.02 15.56 -9.69
C ASP A 251 -16.63 15.12 -8.29
N ASN A 252 -15.34 15.23 -7.96
CA ASN A 252 -14.82 14.97 -6.62
C ASN A 252 -15.16 13.57 -6.08
N VAL A 253 -14.98 12.55 -6.91
CA VAL A 253 -15.17 11.14 -6.54
C VAL A 253 -13.81 10.46 -6.40
N GLY A 254 -13.61 9.74 -5.30
CA GLY A 254 -12.50 8.82 -5.04
C GLY A 254 -13.01 7.49 -4.49
N PHE A 255 -12.11 6.59 -4.13
CA PHE A 255 -12.46 5.27 -3.62
C PHE A 255 -11.86 5.05 -2.23
N ALA A 256 -12.68 4.54 -1.29
CA ALA A 256 -12.26 4.13 0.03
C ALA A 256 -11.95 2.63 0.03
N VAL A 257 -10.72 2.25 0.35
CA VAL A 257 -10.22 0.88 0.23
C VAL A 257 -9.81 0.35 1.61
N HIS A 258 -10.08 -0.93 1.87
CA HIS A 258 -9.51 -1.65 3.00
C HIS A 258 -8.45 -2.65 2.52
N CYS A 259 -7.39 -2.82 3.30
CA CYS A 259 -6.29 -3.71 2.96
C CYS A 259 -5.78 -4.45 4.20
N TYR A 260 -6.08 -5.73 4.26
CA TYR A 260 -5.66 -6.61 5.35
C TYR A 260 -4.86 -7.81 4.83
N PRO A 261 -4.03 -8.46 5.67
CA PRO A 261 -3.41 -9.72 5.31
C PRO A 261 -4.43 -10.76 4.84
N GLY A 262 -4.09 -11.49 3.78
CA GLY A 262 -4.99 -12.42 3.10
C GLY A 262 -5.85 -11.79 1.99
N TRP A 263 -5.91 -10.47 1.89
CA TRP A 263 -6.56 -9.76 0.79
C TRP A 263 -5.55 -9.47 -0.32
N TYR A 264 -6.01 -9.33 -1.54
CA TYR A 264 -5.15 -9.05 -2.70
C TYR A 264 -3.98 -10.04 -2.82
N ASN A 265 -4.18 -11.31 -2.49
CA ASN A 265 -3.11 -12.33 -2.44
C ASN A 265 -1.97 -12.01 -1.44
N ALA A 266 -2.20 -11.16 -0.46
CA ALA A 266 -1.21 -10.77 0.53
C ALA A 266 -1.11 -11.78 1.69
N GLY A 267 -0.73 -13.02 1.41
CA GLY A 267 -0.59 -14.08 2.39
C GLY A 267 -1.94 -14.63 2.87
N THR A 268 -2.02 -15.07 4.12
CA THR A 268 -3.22 -15.66 4.71
C THR A 268 -3.91 -14.73 5.70
N SER A 269 -5.24 -14.79 5.76
CA SER A 269 -6.05 -13.95 6.66
C SER A 269 -5.89 -14.29 8.14
N ASP A 270 -5.38 -15.48 8.47
CA ASP A 270 -5.09 -15.88 9.85
C ASP A 270 -3.75 -15.33 10.35
N GLY A 271 -2.98 -14.68 9.45
CA GLY A 271 -1.70 -14.04 9.76
C GLY A 271 -0.59 -14.99 10.17
N LYS A 272 -0.71 -16.26 9.93
CA LYS A 272 0.37 -17.22 10.17
C LYS A 272 1.44 -17.14 9.10
N ASP A 273 1.07 -16.67 7.92
CA ASP A 273 1.99 -16.45 6.84
C ASP A 273 2.69 -15.10 7.02
N VAL A 274 3.90 -15.17 7.56
CA VAL A 274 4.72 -13.99 7.85
C VAL A 274 5.44 -13.45 6.63
N VAL A 275 5.49 -14.26 5.57
CA VAL A 275 6.11 -13.90 4.30
C VAL A 275 5.01 -13.67 3.27
N VAL A 276 5.02 -12.49 2.68
CA VAL A 276 4.07 -12.09 1.64
C VAL A 276 4.85 -11.90 0.35
N ASN A 277 4.51 -12.66 -0.66
CA ASN A 277 5.10 -12.50 -1.97
C ASN A 277 4.67 -11.17 -2.58
N TYR A 278 5.64 -10.31 -2.90
CA TYR A 278 5.37 -8.98 -3.45
C TYR A 278 4.58 -9.04 -4.75
N ARG A 279 4.95 -9.92 -5.69
CA ARG A 279 4.29 -9.99 -7.01
C ARG A 279 2.88 -10.52 -6.92
N ASP A 280 2.63 -11.50 -6.06
CA ASP A 280 1.28 -12.02 -5.85
C ASP A 280 0.38 -10.96 -5.22
N PHE A 281 0.90 -10.23 -4.25
CA PHE A 281 0.19 -9.11 -3.65
C PHE A 281 -0.05 -8.00 -4.69
N LYS A 282 0.97 -7.58 -5.43
CA LYS A 282 0.86 -6.56 -6.49
C LYS A 282 -0.18 -6.97 -7.52
N ARG A 283 -0.15 -8.21 -8.00
CA ARG A 283 -1.12 -8.74 -8.97
C ARG A 283 -2.55 -8.68 -8.44
N GLY A 284 -2.77 -9.09 -7.18
CA GLY A 284 -4.09 -9.02 -6.55
C GLY A 284 -4.57 -7.58 -6.36
N TRP A 285 -3.67 -6.69 -5.97
CA TRP A 285 -3.94 -5.26 -5.86
C TRP A 285 -4.28 -4.65 -7.23
N GLU A 286 -3.46 -4.86 -8.23
CA GLU A 286 -3.65 -4.32 -9.58
C GLU A 286 -4.90 -4.87 -10.26
N ALA A 287 -5.31 -6.10 -9.97
CA ALA A 287 -6.56 -6.66 -10.49
C ALA A 287 -7.80 -5.90 -9.99
N GLN A 288 -7.76 -5.33 -8.80
CA GLN A 288 -8.90 -4.64 -8.20
C GLN A 288 -8.73 -3.12 -8.15
N ILE A 289 -7.57 -2.66 -7.73
CA ILE A 289 -7.30 -1.23 -7.50
C ILE A 289 -6.73 -0.55 -8.74
N GLY A 290 -5.91 -1.24 -9.54
CA GLY A 290 -5.34 -0.68 -10.76
C GLY A 290 -6.35 0.03 -11.66
N PRO A 291 -7.47 -0.62 -12.05
CA PRO A 291 -8.47 -0.01 -12.93
C PRO A 291 -9.11 1.27 -12.39
N VAL A 292 -9.26 1.40 -11.08
CA VAL A 292 -9.84 2.61 -10.45
C VAL A 292 -8.77 3.65 -10.12
N ALA A 293 -7.54 3.25 -9.85
CA ALA A 293 -6.42 4.16 -9.64
C ALA A 293 -6.06 4.96 -10.91
N GLU A 294 -6.39 4.45 -12.10
CA GLU A 294 -6.24 5.19 -13.37
C GLU A 294 -7.22 6.36 -13.51
N ILE A 295 -8.32 6.35 -12.78
CA ILE A 295 -9.43 7.28 -12.99
C ILE A 295 -9.76 8.16 -11.79
N ALA A 296 -9.38 7.77 -10.57
CA ALA A 296 -9.72 8.50 -9.36
C ALA A 296 -8.70 8.23 -8.24
N PRO A 297 -8.58 9.12 -7.24
CA PRO A 297 -7.71 8.90 -6.09
C PRO A 297 -8.25 7.74 -5.23
N VAL A 298 -7.30 7.02 -4.64
CA VAL A 298 -7.53 5.90 -3.74
C VAL A 298 -7.15 6.30 -2.32
N VAL A 299 -8.04 6.07 -1.37
CA VAL A 299 -7.76 6.28 0.06
C VAL A 299 -7.95 4.96 0.79
N VAL A 300 -6.88 4.39 1.30
CA VAL A 300 -6.95 3.20 2.16
C VAL A 300 -7.39 3.67 3.55
N THR A 301 -8.63 3.39 3.87
CA THR A 301 -9.31 3.85 5.09
C THR A 301 -9.26 2.85 6.23
N GLU A 302 -8.81 1.62 5.96
CA GLU A 302 -8.38 0.65 6.96
C GLU A 302 -7.22 -0.18 6.43
N MET A 303 -6.22 -0.38 7.28
CA MET A 303 -5.07 -1.22 7.00
C MET A 303 -4.49 -1.74 8.30
N ASP A 304 -4.31 -3.05 8.39
CA ASP A 304 -3.75 -3.66 9.59
C ASP A 304 -2.25 -3.34 9.73
N TRP A 305 -1.89 -2.76 10.85
CA TRP A 305 -0.52 -2.36 11.15
C TRP A 305 0.00 -2.98 12.46
N GLY A 306 -0.93 -3.41 13.33
CA GLY A 306 -0.61 -3.83 14.68
C GLY A 306 -0.03 -5.24 14.77
N PRO A 307 0.91 -5.49 15.67
CA PRO A 307 1.37 -6.84 15.95
C PRO A 307 0.25 -7.66 16.57
N LYS A 308 -0.08 -8.80 15.98
CA LYS A 308 -0.91 -9.82 16.63
C LYS A 308 -0.02 -10.89 17.21
N LYS A 309 -0.18 -11.14 18.50
CA LYS A 309 0.47 -12.26 19.17
C LYS A 309 -0.29 -13.52 18.82
N TYR A 310 0.39 -14.50 18.24
CA TYR A 310 -0.19 -15.83 18.07
C TYR A 310 -0.21 -16.57 19.38
N SER A 311 -1.22 -17.44 19.56
CA SER A 311 -1.32 -18.37 20.70
C SER A 311 -0.03 -19.14 20.83
N PRO A 312 0.44 -19.33 22.06
CA PRO A 312 1.84 -19.15 22.41
C PRO A 312 2.73 -19.89 21.44
N SER A 313 3.71 -19.19 20.90
CA SER A 313 4.69 -19.79 20.00
C SER A 313 5.46 -20.90 20.72
N HIS A 314 5.82 -20.69 21.99
CA HIS A 314 6.41 -21.68 22.88
C HIS A 314 6.40 -21.18 24.34
N LYS A 315 6.77 -22.06 25.27
CA LYS A 315 7.08 -21.69 26.65
C LYS A 315 8.60 -21.62 26.83
N ASP A 316 9.06 -20.61 27.56
CA ASP A 316 10.45 -20.52 27.95
C ASP A 316 10.84 -21.58 29.00
N SER A 317 12.11 -21.61 29.38
CA SER A 317 12.62 -22.55 30.38
C SER A 317 12.03 -22.34 31.79
N GLN A 318 11.35 -21.22 32.01
CA GLN A 318 10.66 -20.87 33.26
C GLN A 318 9.16 -21.12 33.18
N GLY A 319 8.65 -21.57 32.05
CA GLY A 319 7.24 -21.87 31.81
C GLY A 319 6.39 -20.68 31.42
N ASN A 320 7.00 -19.51 31.16
CA ASN A 320 6.29 -18.33 30.66
C ASN A 320 5.96 -18.49 29.17
N GLU A 321 4.80 -17.97 28.77
CA GLU A 321 4.43 -17.93 27.35
C GLU A 321 5.28 -16.90 26.61
N VAL A 322 6.02 -17.35 25.62
CA VAL A 322 6.79 -16.51 24.70
C VAL A 322 6.03 -16.40 23.40
N PHE A 323 5.73 -15.19 23.00
CA PHE A 323 5.07 -14.88 21.74
C PHE A 323 6.13 -14.46 20.72
N ASP A 324 6.10 -15.07 19.55
CA ASP A 324 6.94 -14.63 18.45
C ASP A 324 6.33 -13.37 17.80
N THR A 325 6.82 -12.22 18.23
CA THR A 325 6.37 -10.92 17.71
C THR A 325 6.81 -10.65 16.27
N ARG A 326 7.70 -11.49 15.69
CA ARG A 326 8.08 -11.40 14.30
C ARG A 326 7.03 -12.02 13.38
N CYS A 327 6.21 -12.92 13.93
CA CYS A 327 5.09 -13.54 13.26
C CYS A 327 3.82 -12.75 13.53
N SER A 328 3.68 -11.55 13.01
CA SER A 328 2.55 -10.70 13.29
C SER A 328 1.96 -10.10 12.03
N PHE A 329 0.71 -9.68 12.13
CA PHE A 329 0.00 -9.01 11.05
C PHE A 329 0.60 -7.63 10.76
N GLY A 330 0.23 -7.11 9.61
CA GLY A 330 0.49 -5.74 9.24
C GLY A 330 1.98 -5.41 9.20
N PHE A 331 2.32 -4.24 9.66
CA PHE A 331 3.67 -3.70 9.55
C PHE A 331 4.69 -4.28 10.51
N SER A 332 4.26 -5.07 11.51
CA SER A 332 5.22 -5.73 12.41
C SER A 332 6.13 -6.72 11.71
N ASN A 333 5.78 -7.14 10.51
CA ASN A 333 6.58 -8.03 9.67
C ASN A 333 7.40 -7.30 8.61
N THR A 334 7.63 -6.00 8.76
CA THR A 334 8.40 -5.20 7.80
C THR A 334 9.90 -5.36 7.93
N GLY A 335 10.38 -5.79 9.08
CA GLY A 335 11.80 -5.86 9.36
C GLY A 335 12.50 -7.12 8.86
N THR A 336 11.77 -8.08 8.33
CA THR A 336 12.39 -9.26 7.70
C THR A 336 13.08 -8.87 6.39
N ALA A 337 14.22 -9.51 6.14
CA ALA A 337 15.10 -9.20 5.02
C ALA A 337 14.34 -9.03 3.70
N GLY A 338 14.69 -7.99 2.95
CA GLY A 338 14.22 -7.79 1.59
C GLY A 338 12.78 -7.33 1.41
N GLY A 339 12.12 -6.82 2.45
CA GLY A 339 10.76 -6.31 2.29
C GLY A 339 9.70 -7.40 2.03
N GLN A 340 9.90 -8.56 2.60
CA GLN A 340 9.03 -9.73 2.43
C GLN A 340 7.77 -9.69 3.31
N GLY A 341 7.67 -8.77 4.27
CA GLY A 341 6.50 -8.62 5.12
C GLY A 341 5.34 -7.90 4.42
N PHE A 342 4.13 -8.08 4.96
CA PHE A 342 2.93 -7.42 4.45
C PHE A 342 3.10 -5.90 4.36
N GLY A 343 3.55 -5.27 5.43
CA GLY A 343 3.65 -3.82 5.49
C GLY A 343 4.69 -3.22 4.54
N ALA A 344 5.84 -3.87 4.37
CA ALA A 344 6.86 -3.42 3.43
C ALA A 344 6.36 -3.49 1.98
N ASN A 345 5.70 -4.60 1.63
CA ASN A 345 5.10 -4.78 0.31
C ASN A 345 3.93 -3.81 0.08
N PHE A 346 3.11 -3.56 1.10
CA PHE A 346 2.03 -2.57 1.01
C PHE A 346 2.58 -1.16 0.71
N ILE A 347 3.58 -0.70 1.45
CA ILE A 347 4.21 0.61 1.21
C ILE A 347 4.72 0.69 -0.24
N ARG A 348 5.43 -0.33 -0.69
CA ARG A 348 5.97 -0.37 -2.05
C ARG A 348 4.87 -0.29 -3.11
N ILE A 349 3.83 -1.11 -2.98
CA ILE A 349 2.71 -1.14 -3.93
C ILE A 349 1.93 0.18 -3.90
N ALA A 350 1.67 0.75 -2.71
CA ALA A 350 0.99 2.03 -2.58
C ALA A 350 1.76 3.18 -3.24
N ASP A 351 3.10 3.20 -3.07
CA ASP A 351 3.96 4.20 -3.72
C ASP A 351 4.00 4.02 -5.25
N GLU A 352 4.08 2.78 -5.74
CA GLU A 352 4.05 2.47 -7.18
C GLU A 352 2.71 2.79 -7.83
N THR A 353 1.61 2.70 -7.08
CA THR A 353 0.27 3.11 -7.54
C THR A 353 0.13 4.63 -7.61
N CYS A 354 1.03 5.39 -6.99
CA CYS A 354 1.21 6.84 -7.06
C CYS A 354 0.14 7.71 -6.38
N ASN A 355 -1.13 7.39 -6.46
CA ASN A 355 -2.25 8.20 -5.99
C ASN A 355 -2.97 7.60 -4.76
N VAL A 356 -2.23 6.84 -3.96
CA VAL A 356 -2.76 6.17 -2.77
C VAL A 356 -2.47 6.99 -1.52
N SER A 357 -3.54 7.44 -0.89
CA SER A 357 -3.52 7.91 0.50
C SER A 357 -3.80 6.74 1.43
N TRP A 358 -3.21 6.70 2.62
CA TRP A 358 -3.44 5.58 3.54
C TRP A 358 -3.26 5.94 5.00
N LEU A 359 -3.81 5.12 5.88
CA LEU A 359 -3.80 5.35 7.31
C LEU A 359 -3.39 4.10 8.10
N LEU A 360 -3.05 4.33 9.35
CA LEU A 360 -2.84 3.29 10.37
C LEU A 360 -4.11 3.10 11.20
N PHE A 361 -4.54 1.88 11.34
CA PHE A 361 -5.71 1.52 12.12
C PHE A 361 -5.23 0.84 13.41
N THR A 362 -5.31 1.45 14.61
CA THR A 362 -6.05 2.64 15.07
C THR A 362 -5.17 3.66 15.80
N GLY A 363 -5.69 4.91 16.00
CA GLY A 363 -4.92 5.98 16.64
C GLY A 363 -4.58 5.73 18.10
N GLY A 364 -5.49 5.14 18.87
CA GLY A 364 -5.25 4.81 20.28
C GLY A 364 -4.12 3.81 20.48
N GLU A 365 -4.02 2.81 19.61
CA GLU A 365 -2.94 1.83 19.62
C GLU A 365 -1.60 2.43 19.20
N ILE A 366 -1.58 3.30 18.20
CA ILE A 366 -0.38 4.05 17.79
C ILE A 366 0.20 4.79 18.98
N LEU A 367 -0.65 5.52 19.71
CA LEU A 367 -0.23 6.31 20.86
C LEU A 367 0.24 5.41 22.02
N ALA A 368 -0.46 4.30 22.29
CA ALA A 368 -0.05 3.35 23.32
C ALA A 368 1.32 2.73 22.99
N LYS A 369 1.51 2.26 21.78
CA LYS A 369 2.80 1.70 21.33
C LYS A 369 3.92 2.71 21.41
N TYR A 370 3.67 3.94 21.02
CA TYR A 370 4.64 5.02 21.14
C TYR A 370 5.02 5.29 22.60
N LYS A 371 4.03 5.33 23.52
CA LYS A 371 4.28 5.54 24.95
C LYS A 371 5.10 4.42 25.55
N ASP A 372 4.76 3.18 25.25
CA ASP A 372 5.48 2.01 25.76
C ASP A 372 6.95 2.02 25.32
N SER A 373 7.19 2.37 24.07
CA SER A 373 8.56 2.50 23.55
C SER A 373 9.28 3.75 24.06
N ALA A 374 8.56 4.84 24.31
CA ALA A 374 9.13 6.06 24.85
C ALA A 374 9.48 5.95 26.34
N ALA A 375 8.89 4.99 27.06
CA ALA A 375 9.20 4.77 28.48
C ALA A 375 10.64 4.32 28.71
N ASP A 376 11.23 3.59 27.78
CA ASP A 376 12.65 3.23 27.78
C ASP A 376 13.48 3.98 26.72
N GLY A 377 12.82 4.80 25.91
CA GLY A 377 13.43 5.73 24.97
C GLY A 377 14.06 5.13 23.72
N SER A 378 14.08 3.81 23.55
CA SER A 378 14.89 3.20 22.50
C SER A 378 14.14 2.25 21.56
N THR A 379 13.24 1.43 22.06
CA THR A 379 12.72 0.28 21.34
C THR A 379 11.83 0.64 20.15
N PHE A 380 10.98 1.64 20.29
CA PHE A 380 10.05 2.01 19.21
C PHE A 380 10.73 2.60 17.96
N LEU A 381 11.67 3.50 18.15
CA LEU A 381 12.35 4.20 17.04
C LEU A 381 13.66 3.52 16.61
N THR A 382 14.22 2.64 17.42
CA THR A 382 15.51 2.00 17.16
C THR A 382 15.42 0.55 16.74
N ASP A 383 14.37 -0.17 17.14
CA ASP A 383 14.13 -1.53 16.70
C ASP A 383 13.52 -1.55 15.28
N PRO A 384 14.23 -2.06 14.26
CA PRO A 384 13.72 -2.12 12.90
C PRO A 384 12.53 -3.09 12.74
N GLU A 385 12.40 -4.07 13.65
CA GLU A 385 11.32 -5.04 13.66
C GLU A 385 10.07 -4.50 14.39
N ALA A 386 10.21 -3.42 15.15
CA ALA A 386 9.08 -2.84 15.87
C ALA A 386 8.12 -2.13 14.92
N CYS A 387 6.91 -2.62 14.80
CA CYS A 387 5.80 -1.85 14.31
C CYS A 387 5.40 -0.87 15.44
N PRO A 388 5.27 0.42 15.18
CA PRO A 388 5.06 1.10 13.90
C PRO A 388 6.25 1.94 13.40
N ARG A 389 7.47 1.62 13.76
CA ARG A 389 8.65 2.39 13.35
C ARG A 389 8.79 2.59 11.82
N PRO A 390 8.62 1.57 10.97
CA PRO A 390 8.68 1.77 9.51
C PRO A 390 7.65 2.79 9.03
N CYS A 391 6.43 2.75 9.57
CA CYS A 391 5.37 3.70 9.27
C CYS A 391 5.73 5.12 9.73
N PHE A 392 6.29 5.25 10.95
CA PHE A 392 6.73 6.54 11.47
C PHE A 392 7.77 7.18 10.54
N ARG A 393 8.79 6.43 10.13
CA ARG A 393 9.81 6.91 9.18
C ARG A 393 9.22 7.26 7.83
N ARG A 394 8.28 6.43 7.35
CA ARG A 394 7.65 6.67 6.06
C ARG A 394 6.80 7.94 6.09
N TYR A 395 6.06 8.20 7.16
CA TYR A 395 5.29 9.43 7.33
C TYR A 395 6.19 10.68 7.45
N GLN A 396 7.39 10.56 8.04
CA GLN A 396 8.38 11.65 7.99
C GLN A 396 8.81 11.95 6.54
N TYR A 397 9.06 10.92 5.74
CA TYR A 397 9.41 11.07 4.33
C TYR A 397 8.27 11.71 3.53
N TYR A 398 7.04 11.26 3.72
CA TYR A 398 5.87 11.83 3.02
C TYR A 398 5.62 13.31 3.34
N ALA A 399 6.05 13.78 4.48
CA ALA A 399 5.99 15.20 4.85
C ALA A 399 7.19 16.01 4.35
N SER A 400 8.13 15.40 3.62
CA SER A 400 9.32 16.09 3.12
C SER A 400 9.05 16.86 1.82
N PRO A 401 9.79 17.95 1.58
CA PRO A 401 9.76 18.63 0.29
C PRO A 401 10.13 17.71 -0.87
N GLU A 402 11.09 16.79 -0.68
CA GLU A 402 11.52 15.80 -1.68
C GLU A 402 10.36 14.95 -2.17
N TYR A 403 9.53 14.44 -1.27
CA TYR A 403 8.34 13.67 -1.64
C TYR A 403 7.33 14.55 -2.38
N SER A 404 7.06 15.74 -1.86
CA SER A 404 6.15 16.70 -2.52
C SER A 404 6.62 17.05 -3.94
N ASP A 405 7.91 17.28 -4.13
CA ASP A 405 8.46 17.58 -5.45
C ASP A 405 8.36 16.37 -6.39
N MET A 406 8.60 15.16 -5.87
CA MET A 406 8.50 13.91 -6.64
C MET A 406 7.07 13.68 -7.17
N ILE A 407 6.05 13.75 -6.31
CA ILE A 407 4.66 13.48 -6.72
C ILE A 407 4.08 14.57 -7.62
N ASN A 408 4.72 15.74 -7.70
CA ASN A 408 4.32 16.84 -8.56
C ASN A 408 5.09 16.91 -9.88
N GLN A 409 5.96 15.93 -10.19
CA GLN A 409 6.56 15.83 -11.50
C GLN A 409 5.50 15.55 -12.57
N PRO A 410 5.66 16.09 -13.80
CA PRO A 410 4.66 15.93 -14.86
C PRO A 410 4.41 14.47 -15.28
N ASP A 411 5.43 13.62 -15.16
CA ASP A 411 5.40 12.21 -15.54
C ASP A 411 5.07 11.27 -14.37
N TYR A 412 4.84 11.83 -13.16
CA TYR A 412 4.42 11.05 -12.02
C TYR A 412 2.95 10.62 -12.18
N GLY A 413 2.70 9.34 -12.01
CA GLY A 413 1.36 8.76 -12.08
C GLY A 413 1.42 7.25 -12.22
N TYR A 414 0.34 6.58 -11.86
CA TYR A 414 0.21 5.15 -12.00
C TYR A 414 0.30 4.77 -13.48
N LYS A 415 1.23 3.87 -13.78
CA LYS A 415 1.37 3.24 -15.10
C LYS A 415 1.10 1.76 -14.89
N ARG A 416 -0.05 1.31 -15.34
CA ARG A 416 -0.34 -0.10 -15.36
C ARG A 416 0.69 -0.78 -16.27
N GLU A 417 1.46 -1.69 -15.70
CA GLU A 417 2.28 -2.57 -16.52
C GLU A 417 1.31 -3.46 -17.30
N GLU A 418 1.29 -3.34 -18.62
CA GLU A 418 0.44 -4.19 -19.47
C GLU A 418 0.82 -5.67 -19.31
N GLU A 419 2.08 -5.94 -18.96
CA GLU A 419 2.58 -7.25 -18.54
C GLU A 419 3.61 -7.06 -17.42
N PRO A 420 3.44 -7.69 -16.25
CA PRO A 420 4.40 -7.55 -15.17
C PRO A 420 5.75 -8.11 -15.60
N LEU A 421 6.83 -7.33 -15.50
CA LEU A 421 8.18 -7.83 -15.65
C LEU A 421 8.42 -8.89 -14.57
N PHE A 422 8.62 -10.11 -15.00
CA PHE A 422 8.95 -11.19 -14.10
C PHE A 422 10.42 -11.11 -13.72
N SER A 423 10.70 -10.97 -12.43
CA SER A 423 12.05 -11.10 -11.90
C SER A 423 12.03 -12.09 -10.74
N LEU A 424 12.86 -13.11 -10.82
CA LEU A 424 12.99 -14.09 -9.74
C LEU A 424 13.59 -13.48 -8.47
N THR A 425 14.38 -12.41 -8.60
CA THR A 425 14.98 -11.71 -7.45
C THR A 425 13.96 -10.95 -6.61
N ASP A 426 12.77 -10.64 -7.16
CA ASP A 426 11.67 -10.01 -6.43
C ASP A 426 10.77 -11.03 -5.71
N GLN A 427 11.03 -12.31 -5.87
CA GLN A 427 10.25 -13.37 -5.26
C GLN A 427 10.86 -13.82 -3.94
N TRP A 428 10.01 -14.44 -3.11
CA TRP A 428 10.47 -15.02 -1.88
C TRP A 428 11.36 -16.24 -2.14
N PHE A 429 12.54 -16.23 -1.54
CA PHE A 429 13.45 -17.37 -1.55
C PHE A 429 13.07 -18.37 -0.45
N ASN A 430 12.79 -19.60 -0.82
CA ASN A 430 12.50 -20.68 0.13
C ASN A 430 13.76 -21.51 0.41
N PRO A 431 14.47 -21.26 1.53
CA PRO A 431 15.69 -21.98 1.85
C PRO A 431 15.46 -23.44 2.28
N SER A 432 14.19 -23.83 2.50
CA SER A 432 13.84 -25.16 3.01
C SER A 432 13.60 -26.19 1.91
N ILE A 433 13.68 -25.81 0.63
CA ILE A 433 13.40 -26.75 -0.47
C ILE A 433 14.27 -27.98 -0.43
N TRP A 434 15.56 -27.84 -0.10
CA TRP A 434 16.46 -29.00 -0.05
C TRP A 434 17.44 -28.98 1.13
N GLU A 435 17.61 -28.06 1.83
CA GLU A 435 18.50 -27.74 2.93
C GLU A 435 18.77 -26.24 2.92
N LYS A 436 18.95 -25.71 4.05
CA LYS A 436 19.18 -24.32 4.36
C LYS A 436 20.18 -23.62 3.41
N GLY A 437 19.72 -23.25 2.24
CA GLY A 437 20.41 -22.30 1.38
C GLY A 437 20.17 -20.87 1.85
N THR A 438 20.98 -19.95 1.35
CA THR A 438 20.82 -18.51 1.62
C THR A 438 20.86 -17.72 0.32
N PHE A 439 20.11 -16.64 0.28
CA PHE A 439 20.17 -15.67 -0.80
C PHE A 439 20.33 -14.26 -0.21
N ASP A 440 21.32 -13.54 -0.69
CA ASP A 440 21.58 -12.14 -0.33
C ASP A 440 21.21 -11.26 -1.53
N GLU A 441 20.06 -10.59 -1.43
CA GLU A 441 19.53 -9.72 -2.49
C GLU A 441 20.46 -8.53 -2.80
N THR A 442 21.26 -8.07 -1.84
CA THR A 442 22.16 -6.94 -2.04
C THR A 442 23.33 -7.28 -2.96
N THR A 443 23.85 -8.49 -2.81
CA THR A 443 25.01 -8.97 -3.58
C THR A 443 24.63 -9.91 -4.72
N GLY A 444 23.38 -10.38 -4.76
CA GLY A 444 22.91 -11.44 -5.66
C GLY A 444 23.49 -12.82 -5.32
N GLN A 445 24.16 -12.97 -4.16
CA GLN A 445 24.79 -14.22 -3.78
C GLN A 445 23.76 -15.26 -3.34
N LEU A 446 23.70 -16.37 -4.05
CA LEU A 446 22.94 -17.56 -3.68
C LEU A 446 23.91 -18.68 -3.29
N VAL A 447 23.70 -19.24 -2.08
CA VAL A 447 24.43 -20.40 -1.59
C VAL A 447 23.42 -21.52 -1.36
N THR A 448 23.54 -22.62 -2.09
CA THR A 448 22.68 -23.78 -1.90
C THR A 448 23.10 -24.59 -0.68
N GLY A 449 22.18 -25.43 -0.17
CA GLY A 449 22.52 -26.38 0.87
C GLY A 449 23.40 -27.53 0.38
N LYS A 450 23.67 -28.48 1.26
CA LYS A 450 24.57 -29.62 1.03
C LYS A 450 24.17 -30.47 -0.18
N TYR A 451 22.88 -30.61 -0.44
CA TYR A 451 22.36 -31.38 -1.58
C TYR A 451 22.20 -30.54 -2.85
N GLY A 452 22.54 -29.28 -2.78
CA GLY A 452 22.87 -28.51 -3.95
C GLY A 452 21.75 -27.76 -4.63
N PHE A 453 20.51 -27.74 -4.14
CA PHE A 453 19.43 -26.97 -4.76
C PHE A 453 19.02 -25.78 -3.90
N GLY A 454 18.84 -24.61 -4.51
CA GLY A 454 18.24 -23.41 -3.92
C GLY A 454 17.48 -22.61 -4.94
N GLY A 455 16.36 -22.02 -4.55
CA GLY A 455 15.53 -21.26 -5.49
C GLY A 455 14.20 -20.80 -4.93
N TRP A 456 13.30 -20.54 -5.83
CA TRP A 456 12.01 -19.94 -5.58
C TRP A 456 10.90 -20.94 -5.84
N GLN A 457 9.91 -20.91 -4.96
CA GLN A 457 8.72 -21.74 -5.06
C GLN A 457 7.48 -20.86 -5.21
N TYR A 458 6.62 -21.21 -6.14
CA TYR A 458 5.36 -20.54 -6.44
C TYR A 458 4.20 -21.51 -6.15
N PRO A 459 3.58 -21.45 -4.95
CA PRO A 459 2.58 -22.43 -4.54
C PRO A 459 1.38 -22.56 -5.50
N ASN A 460 1.04 -21.46 -6.18
CA ASN A 460 -0.08 -21.41 -7.13
C ASN A 460 0.36 -21.55 -8.60
N GLY A 461 1.65 -21.76 -8.84
CA GLY A 461 2.21 -21.71 -10.17
C GLY A 461 2.32 -20.27 -10.73
N VAL A 462 3.20 -20.11 -11.70
CA VAL A 462 3.38 -18.86 -12.46
C VAL A 462 3.21 -19.17 -13.93
N ASP A 463 2.43 -18.37 -14.64
CA ASP A 463 2.28 -18.46 -16.08
C ASP A 463 3.37 -17.62 -16.78
N LEU A 464 4.27 -18.30 -17.47
CA LEU A 464 5.35 -17.72 -18.27
C LEU A 464 5.09 -17.83 -19.77
N SER A 465 3.94 -18.38 -20.19
CA SER A 465 3.65 -18.75 -21.58
C SER A 465 3.56 -17.57 -22.55
N ALA A 466 3.33 -16.36 -22.05
CA ALA A 466 3.32 -15.14 -22.85
C ALA A 466 4.71 -14.73 -23.35
N TYR A 467 5.78 -15.31 -22.78
CA TYR A 467 7.15 -14.99 -23.12
C TYR A 467 7.83 -16.13 -23.85
N LYS A 468 8.71 -15.78 -24.78
CA LYS A 468 9.49 -16.78 -25.49
C LYS A 468 10.70 -17.27 -24.69
N TYR A 469 11.31 -16.38 -23.92
CA TYR A 469 12.56 -16.68 -23.24
C TYR A 469 12.51 -16.32 -21.75
N LEU A 470 13.17 -17.17 -20.95
CA LEU A 470 13.65 -16.82 -19.61
C LEU A 470 15.17 -16.65 -19.70
N VAL A 471 15.65 -15.51 -19.25
CA VAL A 471 17.08 -15.16 -19.29
C VAL A 471 17.64 -15.13 -17.89
N VAL A 472 18.77 -15.83 -17.66
CA VAL A 472 19.51 -15.82 -16.40
C VAL A 472 20.87 -15.21 -16.66
N GLU A 473 21.18 -14.14 -15.96
CA GLU A 473 22.48 -13.47 -16.00
C GLU A 473 23.18 -13.60 -14.63
N LEU A 474 24.44 -13.98 -14.67
CA LEU A 474 25.33 -14.05 -13.50
C LEU A 474 26.32 -12.89 -13.57
N SER A 475 26.72 -12.36 -12.41
CA SER A 475 27.72 -11.28 -12.36
C SER A 475 29.15 -11.78 -12.60
N GLN A 476 29.37 -13.10 -12.49
CA GLN A 476 30.66 -13.75 -12.77
C GLN A 476 30.44 -15.18 -13.26
N PRO A 477 31.39 -15.77 -14.03
CA PRO A 477 31.30 -17.15 -14.46
C PRO A 477 31.23 -18.13 -13.29
N GLN A 478 30.47 -19.20 -13.47
CA GLN A 478 30.38 -20.28 -12.50
C GLN A 478 31.51 -21.29 -12.73
N SER A 479 32.37 -21.50 -11.72
CA SER A 479 33.58 -22.33 -11.83
C SER A 479 33.34 -23.83 -11.64
N ALA A 480 32.23 -24.22 -11.04
CA ALA A 480 31.83 -25.62 -10.83
C ALA A 480 30.45 -25.85 -11.42
N GLY A 481 30.22 -27.00 -12.00
CA GLY A 481 28.99 -27.34 -12.70
C GLY A 481 27.75 -26.92 -11.91
N ALA A 482 27.03 -25.95 -12.46
CA ALA A 482 25.75 -25.51 -11.95
C ALA A 482 24.71 -25.63 -13.06
N SER A 483 23.47 -25.88 -12.69
CA SER A 483 22.35 -25.86 -13.64
C SER A 483 21.19 -25.02 -13.10
N PHE A 484 20.54 -24.28 -13.99
CA PHE A 484 19.26 -23.68 -13.70
C PHE A 484 18.15 -24.67 -14.04
N ARG A 485 17.16 -24.80 -13.17
CA ARG A 485 16.10 -25.80 -13.27
C ARG A 485 14.74 -25.16 -13.11
N LEU A 486 13.78 -25.58 -13.95
CA LEU A 486 12.38 -25.24 -13.86
C LEU A 486 11.54 -26.50 -13.68
N PHE A 487 10.53 -26.41 -12.82
CA PHE A 487 9.57 -27.47 -12.56
C PHE A 487 8.16 -26.94 -12.84
N ASP A 488 7.42 -27.67 -13.63
CA ASP A 488 6.01 -27.41 -13.93
C ASP A 488 5.05 -28.16 -13.00
N THR A 489 5.57 -28.67 -11.90
CA THR A 489 4.80 -29.23 -10.79
C THR A 489 5.31 -28.72 -9.46
N ASN A 490 4.42 -28.65 -8.46
CA ASN A 490 4.81 -28.30 -7.08
C ASN A 490 5.40 -29.47 -6.32
N ASN A 491 6.23 -30.29 -6.99
CA ASN A 491 6.87 -31.47 -6.45
C ASN A 491 8.33 -31.54 -6.86
N TYR A 492 9.24 -31.37 -5.93
CA TYR A 492 10.71 -31.43 -6.14
C TYR A 492 11.24 -32.77 -6.61
N TRP A 493 10.46 -33.83 -6.45
CA TRP A 493 10.82 -35.16 -6.90
C TRP A 493 10.38 -35.42 -8.34
N SER A 494 9.70 -34.47 -8.98
CA SER A 494 9.40 -34.50 -10.39
C SER A 494 10.64 -34.23 -11.25
N CYS A 495 10.53 -34.52 -12.53
CA CYS A 495 11.62 -34.26 -13.47
C CYS A 495 11.60 -32.79 -13.90
N PRO A 496 12.68 -32.01 -13.66
CA PRO A 496 12.76 -30.62 -14.11
C PRO A 496 13.36 -30.48 -15.51
N SER A 497 13.24 -29.33 -16.11
CA SER A 497 14.20 -28.89 -17.12
C SER A 497 15.56 -28.63 -16.47
N ARG A 498 16.63 -28.81 -17.24
CA ARG A 498 17.99 -28.60 -16.78
C ARG A 498 18.79 -27.86 -17.84
N THR A 499 19.30 -26.69 -17.48
CA THR A 499 20.20 -25.91 -18.33
C THR A 499 21.47 -25.61 -17.55
N SER A 500 22.57 -26.24 -17.99
CA SER A 500 23.86 -26.11 -17.31
C SER A 500 24.56 -24.82 -17.69
N PHE A 501 25.27 -24.24 -16.71
CA PHE A 501 26.23 -23.17 -16.94
C PHE A 501 27.61 -23.77 -17.22
N GLY A 502 28.27 -23.26 -18.25
CA GLY A 502 29.68 -23.46 -18.51
C GLY A 502 30.51 -22.23 -18.08
N SER A 503 31.25 -21.67 -19.01
CA SER A 503 31.97 -20.40 -18.81
C SER A 503 31.08 -19.17 -19.05
N GLU A 504 29.88 -19.39 -19.51
CA GLU A 504 28.92 -18.33 -19.82
C GLU A 504 28.38 -17.70 -18.53
N THR A 505 28.23 -16.37 -18.54
CA THR A 505 27.52 -15.62 -17.50
C THR A 505 26.06 -15.35 -17.85
N LYS A 506 25.62 -15.75 -19.04
CA LYS A 506 24.24 -15.56 -19.51
C LYS A 506 23.76 -16.83 -20.20
N ILE A 507 22.61 -17.31 -19.78
CA ILE A 507 21.85 -18.36 -20.49
C ILE A 507 20.48 -17.83 -20.88
N VAL A 508 19.98 -18.28 -22.03
CA VAL A 508 18.66 -17.96 -22.56
C VAL A 508 17.90 -19.25 -22.73
N LEU A 509 16.85 -19.44 -21.93
CA LEU A 509 15.98 -20.61 -22.02
C LEU A 509 14.80 -20.29 -22.93
N ASP A 510 14.60 -21.09 -23.97
CA ASP A 510 13.40 -21.03 -24.82
C ASP A 510 12.26 -21.75 -24.08
N LEU A 511 11.33 -20.97 -23.51
CA LEU A 511 10.25 -21.47 -22.67
C LEU A 511 9.31 -22.45 -23.41
N HIS A 512 9.16 -22.28 -24.73
CA HIS A 512 8.30 -23.14 -25.53
C HIS A 512 8.97 -24.43 -26.02
N ASN A 513 10.27 -24.60 -25.73
CA ASN A 513 11.05 -25.75 -26.14
C ASN A 513 11.79 -26.45 -24.97
N LEU A 514 11.42 -26.13 -23.72
CA LEU A 514 12.02 -26.75 -22.54
C LEU A 514 11.54 -28.16 -22.34
N LYS A 515 12.49 -29.03 -22.00
CA LYS A 515 12.23 -30.45 -21.76
C LYS A 515 12.68 -30.86 -20.36
N ALA A 516 11.85 -31.63 -19.71
CA ALA A 516 12.15 -32.32 -18.46
C ALA A 516 12.86 -33.64 -18.72
N TYR A 517 13.81 -34.00 -17.86
CA TYR A 517 14.61 -35.19 -17.96
C TYR A 517 14.70 -35.93 -16.62
N LYS A 518 14.74 -37.28 -16.70
CA LYS A 518 14.87 -38.15 -15.52
C LYS A 518 16.28 -38.21 -14.97
N ASP A 519 17.27 -37.87 -15.78
CA ASP A 519 18.69 -37.91 -15.43
C ASP A 519 19.38 -36.57 -15.62
N ASP A 520 20.48 -36.35 -14.88
CA ASP A 520 21.23 -35.10 -14.95
C ASP A 520 22.02 -34.94 -16.26
N ALA A 521 22.27 -36.03 -16.98
CA ALA A 521 22.91 -35.99 -18.29
C ALA A 521 21.95 -35.61 -19.44
N CYS A 522 20.67 -35.38 -19.15
CA CYS A 522 19.63 -35.04 -20.11
C CYS A 522 19.50 -36.08 -21.26
N THR A 523 19.69 -37.35 -20.94
CA THR A 523 19.59 -38.47 -21.93
C THR A 523 18.24 -39.15 -21.89
N GLN A 524 17.52 -39.12 -20.77
CA GLN A 524 16.24 -39.78 -20.59
C GLN A 524 15.12 -38.72 -20.51
N PHE A 525 14.51 -38.43 -21.65
CA PHE A 525 13.36 -37.52 -21.76
C PHE A 525 12.19 -38.02 -20.90
N ASP A 526 11.52 -37.08 -20.23
CA ASP A 526 10.31 -37.35 -19.46
C ASP A 526 9.09 -36.71 -20.12
N HIS A 527 9.03 -35.37 -20.15
CA HIS A 527 7.95 -34.59 -20.76
C HIS A 527 8.43 -33.21 -21.22
N ASP A 528 7.62 -32.52 -22.02
CA ASP A 528 7.83 -31.13 -22.35
C ASP A 528 7.31 -30.28 -21.18
N ILE A 529 8.11 -29.29 -20.71
CA ILE A 529 7.73 -28.36 -19.62
C ILE A 529 6.56 -27.50 -20.09
N ASP A 530 5.52 -27.42 -19.28
CA ASP A 530 4.41 -26.48 -19.49
C ASP A 530 4.75 -25.09 -18.92
N PRO A 531 5.06 -24.08 -19.76
CA PRO A 531 5.43 -22.75 -19.29
C PRO A 531 4.27 -22.01 -18.64
N SER A 532 3.02 -22.45 -18.82
CA SER A 532 1.86 -21.82 -18.15
C SER A 532 1.72 -22.23 -16.67
N HIS A 533 2.50 -23.20 -16.22
CA HIS A 533 2.41 -23.75 -14.86
C HIS A 533 3.78 -23.98 -14.23
N ILE A 534 4.58 -22.94 -14.04
CA ILE A 534 5.88 -23.07 -13.37
C ILE A 534 5.72 -22.89 -11.86
N TYR A 535 6.07 -23.91 -11.09
CA TYR A 535 5.95 -23.93 -9.62
C TYR A 535 7.28 -23.75 -8.90
N ILE A 536 8.39 -24.16 -9.50
CA ILE A 536 9.71 -24.08 -8.89
C ILE A 536 10.72 -23.65 -9.93
N ALA A 537 11.57 -22.69 -9.55
CA ALA A 537 12.71 -22.23 -10.34
C ALA A 537 13.93 -22.08 -9.44
N GLY A 538 15.09 -22.53 -9.88
CA GLY A 538 16.27 -22.39 -9.04
C GLY A 538 17.54 -22.98 -9.63
N PHE A 539 18.57 -22.97 -8.80
CA PHE A 539 19.89 -23.45 -9.17
C PHE A 539 20.26 -24.71 -8.40
N TRP A 540 20.82 -25.63 -9.10
CA TRP A 540 21.49 -26.77 -8.52
C TRP A 540 23.01 -26.59 -8.65
N THR A 541 23.76 -26.79 -7.55
CA THR A 541 25.21 -26.70 -7.52
C THR A 541 25.80 -27.88 -6.76
N TYR A 542 27.05 -28.19 -7.00
CA TYR A 542 27.77 -29.16 -6.18
C TYR A 542 28.28 -28.49 -4.88
N GLY A 543 27.69 -28.90 -3.75
CA GLY A 543 28.35 -28.70 -2.45
C GLY A 543 28.49 -27.26 -1.96
N GLY A 544 27.52 -26.38 -2.17
CA GLY A 544 27.51 -25.06 -1.56
C GLY A 544 28.43 -24.03 -2.26
N THR A 545 28.78 -24.25 -3.52
CA THR A 545 29.48 -23.24 -4.32
C THR A 545 28.56 -22.06 -4.55
N PRO A 546 28.95 -20.82 -4.17
CA PRO A 546 28.12 -19.65 -4.36
C PRO A 546 27.88 -19.33 -5.84
N ILE A 547 26.65 -18.94 -6.16
CA ILE A 547 26.28 -18.36 -7.45
C ILE A 547 26.01 -16.87 -7.21
N TYR A 548 26.45 -16.02 -8.12
CA TYR A 548 26.21 -14.59 -8.04
C TYR A 548 25.27 -14.18 -9.16
N ILE A 549 23.98 -14.08 -8.83
CA ILE A 549 22.92 -13.71 -9.76
C ILE A 549 22.99 -12.20 -10.00
N LYS A 550 23.08 -11.81 -11.26
CA LYS A 550 23.00 -10.42 -11.68
C LYS A 550 21.54 -10.04 -11.96
N ASP A 551 20.85 -10.89 -12.73
CA ASP A 551 19.45 -10.68 -13.09
C ASP A 551 18.82 -11.98 -13.61
N ILE A 552 17.50 -12.09 -13.45
CA ILE A 552 16.68 -13.14 -14.06
C ILE A 552 15.41 -12.46 -14.55
N TYR A 553 15.14 -12.54 -15.85
CA TYR A 553 14.04 -11.82 -16.47
C TYR A 553 13.41 -12.57 -17.63
N LEU A 554 12.18 -12.22 -17.96
CA LEU A 554 11.45 -12.72 -19.12
C LEU A 554 11.66 -11.79 -20.33
N SER A 555 11.72 -12.38 -21.53
CA SER A 555 11.96 -11.64 -22.74
C SER A 555 11.37 -12.34 -23.96
N ASN A 556 11.00 -11.58 -24.98
CA ASN A 556 10.58 -12.10 -26.27
C ASN A 556 11.69 -12.13 -27.32
N ASP A 557 12.82 -11.46 -27.06
CA ASP A 557 13.97 -11.37 -27.95
C ASP A 557 15.30 -11.82 -27.31
N GLY A 558 15.26 -12.24 -26.04
CA GLY A 558 16.46 -12.61 -25.27
C GLY A 558 17.27 -11.44 -24.74
N VAL A 559 16.73 -10.22 -24.85
CA VAL A 559 17.35 -8.99 -24.35
C VAL A 559 16.61 -8.51 -23.11
N ASN A 560 17.33 -7.95 -22.13
CA ASN A 560 16.72 -7.38 -20.94
C ASN A 560 15.87 -6.15 -21.29
N PRO A 561 14.55 -6.16 -21.07
CA PRO A 561 13.69 -5.03 -21.42
C PRO A 561 13.98 -3.77 -20.59
N THR A 562 14.63 -3.90 -19.42
CA THR A 562 15.07 -2.76 -18.60
C THR A 562 16.49 -2.30 -18.95
N GLY A 563 17.24 -3.10 -19.70
CA GLY A 563 18.54 -2.72 -20.24
C GLY A 563 18.34 -1.84 -21.47
N VAL A 564 18.98 -0.67 -21.49
CA VAL A 564 19.11 0.10 -22.73
C VAL A 564 19.71 -0.83 -23.78
N SER A 565 18.89 -1.32 -24.70
CA SER A 565 19.36 -2.19 -25.77
C SER A 565 20.41 -1.43 -26.57
N HIS A 566 21.65 -1.91 -26.55
CA HIS A 566 22.58 -1.61 -27.61
C HIS A 566 22.06 -2.31 -28.88
N VAL A 567 21.11 -1.67 -29.53
CA VAL A 567 20.89 -2.00 -30.92
C VAL A 567 22.16 -1.56 -31.64
N ALA A 568 22.98 -2.52 -32.01
CA ALA A 568 24.04 -2.30 -32.99
C ALA A 568 23.34 -1.95 -34.32
N SER A 569 22.85 -0.73 -34.43
CA SER A 569 22.43 -0.21 -35.72
C SER A 569 23.65 0.46 -36.35
N SER A 570 23.89 0.12 -37.58
CA SER A 570 24.83 0.76 -38.46
C SER A 570 24.48 2.23 -38.77
N ASP A 571 23.53 2.81 -38.04
CA ASP A 571 23.01 4.14 -38.22
C ASP A 571 23.94 5.16 -37.54
N GLU A 572 24.55 6.02 -38.35
CA GLU A 572 25.55 7.00 -37.95
C GLU A 572 24.96 8.03 -36.98
N VAL A 573 25.62 8.22 -35.82
CA VAL A 573 25.23 9.24 -34.82
C VAL A 573 25.61 10.61 -35.37
N VAL A 574 24.63 11.48 -35.57
CA VAL A 574 24.82 12.83 -36.09
C VAL A 574 24.87 13.92 -35.02
N SER A 575 24.35 13.63 -33.82
CA SER A 575 24.50 14.54 -32.68
C SER A 575 24.53 13.82 -31.34
N ARG A 576 25.25 14.41 -30.37
CA ARG A 576 25.30 13.98 -28.96
C ARG A 576 25.03 15.14 -28.03
N GLU A 577 24.19 14.91 -27.06
CA GLU A 577 23.92 15.83 -25.97
C GLU A 577 24.15 15.09 -24.63
N TYR A 578 24.68 15.81 -23.64
CA TYR A 578 24.99 15.25 -22.35
C TYR A 578 24.12 15.87 -21.27
N TYR A 579 23.71 15.08 -20.29
CA TYR A 579 22.88 15.51 -19.19
C TYR A 579 23.38 14.95 -17.87
N THR A 580 23.18 15.67 -16.78
CA THR A 580 23.36 15.15 -15.42
C THR A 580 22.28 14.10 -15.13
N LEU A 581 22.42 13.34 -14.05
CA LEU A 581 21.37 12.42 -13.59
C LEU A 581 20.08 13.14 -13.21
N SER A 582 20.14 14.44 -12.89
CA SER A 582 18.99 15.30 -12.65
C SER A 582 18.35 15.89 -13.92
N GLY A 583 18.85 15.49 -15.12
CA GLY A 583 18.30 15.95 -16.40
C GLY A 583 18.81 17.31 -16.88
N ALA A 584 19.69 17.99 -16.15
CA ALA A 584 20.27 19.25 -16.61
C ALA A 584 21.24 19.00 -17.78
N ARG A 585 21.06 19.71 -18.91
CA ARG A 585 21.97 19.63 -20.05
C ARG A 585 23.33 20.22 -19.69
N ILE A 586 24.40 19.50 -20.06
CA ILE A 586 25.79 19.93 -19.88
C ILE A 586 26.52 19.93 -21.22
N VAL A 587 27.48 20.82 -21.35
CA VAL A 587 28.21 21.01 -22.65
C VAL A 587 29.21 19.87 -22.87
N THR A 588 29.85 19.41 -21.80
CA THR A 588 30.84 18.33 -21.81
C THR A 588 30.53 17.36 -20.69
N PRO A 589 30.86 16.06 -20.83
CA PRO A 589 30.72 15.11 -19.74
C PRO A 589 31.47 15.58 -18.49
N ILE A 590 30.84 15.39 -17.33
CA ILE A 590 31.46 15.67 -16.04
C ILE A 590 31.98 14.36 -15.43
N HIS A 591 32.92 14.45 -14.50
CA HIS A 591 33.37 13.30 -13.73
C HIS A 591 32.18 12.64 -12.99
N GLY A 592 31.98 11.36 -13.20
CA GLY A 592 30.85 10.61 -12.68
C GLY A 592 29.91 10.10 -13.79
N ILE A 593 28.66 9.84 -13.44
CA ILE A 593 27.66 9.28 -14.37
C ILE A 593 26.94 10.42 -15.10
N CYS A 594 26.94 10.34 -16.42
CA CYS A 594 26.19 11.24 -17.31
C CYS A 594 25.19 10.44 -18.16
N ILE A 595 24.07 11.07 -18.51
CA ILE A 595 23.13 10.58 -19.52
C ILE A 595 23.57 11.16 -20.85
N ILE A 596 23.69 10.33 -21.88
CA ILE A 596 24.00 10.71 -23.25
C ILE A 596 22.74 10.51 -24.07
N LYS A 597 22.33 11.58 -24.78
CA LYS A 597 21.30 11.52 -25.81
C LYS A 597 21.99 11.56 -27.15
N GLU A 598 21.79 10.56 -27.98
CA GLU A 598 22.31 10.48 -29.36
C GLU A 598 21.14 10.56 -30.34
N VAL A 599 21.32 11.33 -31.39
CA VAL A 599 20.41 11.35 -32.53
C VAL A 599 21.15 10.78 -33.72
N THR A 600 20.54 9.84 -34.41
CA THR A 600 21.11 9.18 -35.57
C THR A 600 20.67 9.85 -36.87
N LYS A 601 21.33 9.52 -37.95
CA LYS A 601 21.06 10.06 -39.30
C LYS A 601 19.64 9.74 -39.80
N SER A 602 19.07 8.63 -39.35
CA SER A 602 17.68 8.27 -39.63
C SER A 602 16.65 8.99 -38.72
N GLY A 603 17.11 9.83 -37.77
CA GLY A 603 16.27 10.57 -36.85
C GLY A 603 15.92 9.81 -35.58
N ASN A 604 16.44 8.60 -35.37
CA ASN A 604 16.24 7.86 -34.14
C ASN A 604 16.97 8.52 -32.96
N VAL A 605 16.31 8.58 -31.81
CA VAL A 605 16.88 9.14 -30.58
C VAL A 605 17.20 7.98 -29.63
N ARG A 606 18.42 7.99 -29.09
CA ARG A 606 18.88 6.99 -28.11
C ARG A 606 19.37 7.68 -26.84
N PHE A 607 19.14 7.02 -25.71
CA PHE A 607 19.69 7.46 -24.44
C PHE A 607 20.58 6.36 -23.86
N SER A 608 21.74 6.74 -23.35
CA SER A 608 22.64 5.84 -22.65
C SER A 608 23.23 6.49 -21.41
N LYS A 609 23.69 5.68 -20.44
CA LYS A 609 24.46 6.18 -19.29
C LYS A 609 25.92 5.83 -19.49
N ALA A 610 26.81 6.79 -19.26
CA ALA A 610 28.23 6.58 -19.29
C ALA A 610 28.87 7.16 -18.02
N CYS A 611 29.88 6.44 -17.50
CA CYS A 611 30.71 6.91 -16.39
C CYS A 611 32.01 7.50 -16.96
N TYR A 612 32.22 8.76 -16.70
CA TYR A 612 33.44 9.47 -17.09
C TYR A 612 34.35 9.57 -15.85
N LYS A 613 35.60 9.11 -15.99
CA LYS A 613 36.63 9.14 -14.93
C LYS A 613 37.35 10.47 -14.88
#